data_ae8b26d48cb3884f81f2fc5118a1810d
#
_entry.id   ae8b26d48cb3884f81f2fc5118a1810d
#
_cell.length_a   1.000
_cell.length_b   1.000
_cell.length_c   1.000
_cell.angle_alpha   90.00
_cell.angle_beta   90.00
_cell.angle_gamma   90.00
#
_symmetry.space_group_name_H-M   'P 1'
#
loop_
_entity.id
_entity.type
_entity.pdbx_description
1 polymer ?
#
loop_
_entity_poly.entity_id
_entity_poly.type
_entity_poly.pdbx_seq_one_letter_code
_entity_poly.pdbx_strand_id
1 'polypeptide(L)'
;MTSLKEWDKMYNNLYEINKDKIQNGEVVDLLENLDASRREVMAQLCEEFQKNSSISPSSYEKYNVKRGLRNADGTGVMAGLTRICNVHGYLVNEGEKVPDEGKLTYRGIDVKEIIEGAQRENRFAYEEVVWLLLFGTLPTAKQLEGFMNLLNSFRELPDYFAEDMIIKAPSPNVMNKLARSVLALYSCLLYTSRCV
;
A
#
# COMPACT_ATOMS: atom_id res chain seq x y z
N MET A 1 7.87 -18.58 20.63
CA MET A 1 8.40 -18.38 19.28
C MET A 1 7.44 -19.01 18.28
N THR A 2 6.60 -18.22 17.67
CA THR A 2 5.59 -18.70 16.71
C THR A 2 6.29 -19.09 15.42
N SER A 3 6.09 -20.31 14.94
CA SER A 3 6.76 -20.81 13.73
C SER A 3 6.20 -20.12 12.46
N LEU A 4 6.98 -20.11 11.36
CA LEU A 4 6.53 -19.62 10.04
C LEU A 4 5.18 -20.28 9.64
N LYS A 5 5.01 -21.57 9.98
CA LYS A 5 3.76 -22.30 9.74
C LYS A 5 2.55 -21.76 10.53
N GLU A 6 2.78 -21.17 11.70
CA GLU A 6 1.71 -20.56 12.50
C GLU A 6 1.33 -19.18 11.94
N TRP A 7 2.29 -18.44 11.35
CA TRP A 7 2.00 -17.18 10.65
C TRP A 7 1.27 -17.42 9.34
N ASP A 8 1.68 -18.41 8.54
CA ASP A 8 0.96 -18.80 7.33
C ASP A 8 -0.46 -19.26 7.66
N LYS A 9 -0.61 -20.01 8.77
CA LYS A 9 -1.92 -20.47 9.24
C LYS A 9 -2.76 -19.29 9.75
N MET A 10 -2.16 -18.31 10.41
CA MET A 10 -2.84 -17.11 10.89
C MET A 10 -3.21 -16.18 9.73
N TYR A 11 -2.33 -16.01 8.74
CA TYR A 11 -2.58 -15.20 7.55
C TYR A 11 -3.65 -15.83 6.65
N ASN A 12 -3.57 -17.13 6.42
CA ASN A 12 -4.58 -17.88 5.70
C ASN A 12 -5.91 -17.93 6.48
N ASN A 13 -5.86 -18.00 7.80
CA ASN A 13 -7.06 -17.93 8.65
C ASN A 13 -7.69 -16.54 8.64
N LEU A 14 -6.89 -15.45 8.64
CA LEU A 14 -7.39 -14.08 8.46
C LEU A 14 -7.95 -13.84 7.05
N TYR A 15 -7.36 -14.46 6.04
CA TYR A 15 -7.86 -14.42 4.67
C TYR A 15 -9.19 -15.20 4.54
N GLU A 16 -9.26 -16.40 5.09
CA GLU A 16 -10.50 -17.21 5.10
C GLU A 16 -11.60 -16.60 5.98
N ILE A 17 -11.26 -16.01 7.14
CA ILE A 17 -12.20 -15.28 7.99
C ILE A 17 -12.72 -14.03 7.27
N ASN A 18 -11.87 -13.32 6.53
CA ASN A 18 -12.31 -12.17 5.73
C ASN A 18 -13.09 -12.61 4.49
N LYS A 19 -12.73 -13.73 3.88
CA LYS A 19 -13.47 -14.32 2.76
C LYS A 19 -14.88 -14.77 3.19
N ASP A 20 -15.00 -15.40 4.35
CA ASP A 20 -16.27 -15.77 4.93
C ASP A 20 -17.10 -14.54 5.34
N LYS A 21 -16.46 -13.48 5.86
CA LYS A 21 -17.11 -12.20 6.16
C LYS A 21 -17.53 -11.45 4.91
N ILE A 22 -16.74 -11.51 3.84
CA ILE A 22 -17.08 -10.98 2.52
C ILE A 22 -18.27 -11.77 1.94
N GLN A 23 -18.29 -13.10 2.11
CA GLN A 23 -19.40 -13.95 1.67
C GLN A 23 -20.64 -13.84 2.56
N ASN A 24 -20.49 -13.52 3.85
CA ASN A 24 -21.57 -13.40 4.82
C ASN A 24 -22.17 -11.99 5.00
N GLY A 25 -21.82 -11.03 4.15
CA GLY A 25 -22.48 -9.73 4.07
C GLY A 25 -21.98 -8.65 5.02
N GLU A 26 -20.97 -8.89 5.87
CA GLU A 26 -20.46 -7.85 6.78
C GLU A 26 -19.48 -6.85 6.13
N VAL A 27 -18.97 -7.13 4.92
CA VAL A 27 -18.19 -6.22 4.08
C VAL A 27 -18.96 -5.83 2.81
N VAL A 28 -20.12 -6.43 2.62
CA VAL A 28 -20.97 -6.27 1.42
C VAL A 28 -21.58 -4.86 1.36
N ASP A 29 -21.85 -4.22 2.50
CA ASP A 29 -22.50 -2.90 2.53
C ASP A 29 -21.69 -1.78 1.84
N LEU A 30 -20.34 -1.83 1.92
CA LEU A 30 -19.50 -0.87 1.20
C LEU A 30 -19.47 -1.14 -0.32
N LEU A 31 -19.62 -2.41 -0.71
CA LEU A 31 -19.63 -2.83 -2.11
C LEU A 31 -21.05 -2.81 -2.72
N GLU A 32 -22.10 -2.94 -1.91
CA GLU A 32 -23.49 -2.88 -2.36
C GLU A 32 -23.90 -1.48 -2.82
N ASN A 33 -23.29 -0.44 -2.23
CA ASN A 33 -23.50 0.96 -2.65
C ASN A 33 -22.69 1.34 -3.91
N LEU A 34 -21.78 0.48 -4.38
CA LEU A 34 -21.09 0.70 -5.64
C LEU A 34 -21.94 0.19 -6.80
N ASP A 35 -22.00 0.97 -7.86
CA ASP A 35 -22.59 0.49 -9.12
C ASP A 35 -21.83 -0.75 -9.64
N ALA A 36 -22.49 -1.56 -10.47
CA ALA A 36 -21.93 -2.84 -10.96
C ALA A 36 -20.59 -2.66 -11.68
N SER A 37 -20.40 -1.53 -12.37
CA SER A 37 -19.16 -1.21 -13.09
C SER A 37 -18.00 -0.97 -12.11
N ARG A 38 -18.22 -0.24 -11.02
CA ARG A 38 -17.20 0.01 -9.99
C ARG A 38 -16.81 -1.26 -9.25
N ARG A 39 -17.77 -2.14 -8.96
CA ARG A 39 -17.50 -3.44 -8.34
C ARG A 39 -16.62 -4.32 -9.21
N GLU A 40 -16.87 -4.36 -10.52
CA GLU A 40 -16.06 -5.12 -11.47
C GLU A 40 -14.64 -4.58 -11.55
N VAL A 41 -14.45 -3.27 -11.63
CA VAL A 41 -13.13 -2.62 -11.61
C VAL A 41 -12.39 -2.91 -10.31
N MET A 42 -13.05 -2.82 -9.17
CA MET A 42 -12.46 -3.14 -7.86
C MET A 42 -12.02 -4.60 -7.79
N ALA A 43 -12.82 -5.54 -8.29
CA ALA A 43 -12.47 -6.96 -8.29
C ALA A 43 -11.22 -7.22 -9.16
N GLN A 44 -11.14 -6.63 -10.34
CA GLN A 44 -9.99 -6.72 -11.24
C GLN A 44 -8.71 -6.14 -10.58
N LEU A 45 -8.82 -4.99 -9.93
CA LEU A 45 -7.69 -4.37 -9.22
C LEU A 45 -7.22 -5.21 -8.02
N CYS A 46 -8.14 -5.81 -7.27
CA CYS A 46 -7.80 -6.73 -6.18
C CYS A 46 -7.06 -7.97 -6.69
N GLU A 47 -7.51 -8.54 -7.80
CA GLU A 47 -6.84 -9.69 -8.42
C GLU A 47 -5.42 -9.35 -8.88
N GLU A 48 -5.24 -8.22 -9.56
CA GLU A 48 -3.91 -7.75 -9.97
C GLU A 48 -3.00 -7.44 -8.77
N PHE A 49 -3.53 -6.84 -7.73
CA PHE A 49 -2.77 -6.62 -6.50
C PHE A 49 -2.30 -7.94 -5.87
N GLN A 50 -3.17 -8.94 -5.76
CA GLN A 50 -2.82 -10.25 -5.19
C GLN A 50 -1.72 -10.94 -6.00
N LYS A 51 -1.77 -10.91 -7.34
CA LYS A 51 -0.73 -11.46 -8.21
C LYS A 51 0.64 -10.82 -7.97
N ASN A 52 0.66 -9.51 -7.72
CA ASN A 52 1.90 -8.73 -7.61
C ASN A 52 2.42 -8.56 -6.16
N SER A 53 1.65 -8.90 -5.15
CA SER A 53 2.02 -8.72 -3.74
C SER A 53 2.59 -9.97 -3.07
N SER A 54 2.52 -11.14 -3.70
CA SER A 54 3.03 -12.39 -3.13
C SER A 54 4.56 -12.51 -3.23
N ILE A 55 5.20 -12.98 -2.16
CA ILE A 55 6.61 -13.34 -2.11
C ILE A 55 6.71 -14.84 -1.83
N SER A 56 7.44 -15.58 -2.69
CA SER A 56 7.62 -17.02 -2.49
C SER A 56 8.30 -17.32 -1.15
N PRO A 57 7.78 -18.25 -0.35
CA PRO A 57 8.40 -18.68 0.91
C PRO A 57 9.87 -19.12 0.73
N SER A 58 10.20 -19.76 -0.38
CA SER A 58 11.58 -20.18 -0.70
C SER A 58 12.56 -19.00 -0.79
N SER A 59 12.10 -17.79 -1.06
CA SER A 59 12.92 -16.59 -1.08
C SER A 59 13.47 -16.25 0.31
N TYR A 60 12.72 -16.52 1.37
CA TYR A 60 13.17 -16.27 2.75
C TYR A 60 14.33 -17.19 3.15
N GLU A 61 14.30 -18.44 2.71
CA GLU A 61 15.41 -19.38 2.92
C GLU A 61 16.62 -18.99 2.06
N LYS A 62 16.40 -18.72 0.77
CA LYS A 62 17.45 -18.33 -0.19
C LYS A 62 18.25 -17.12 0.28
N TYR A 63 17.59 -16.11 0.84
CA TYR A 63 18.24 -14.87 1.31
C TYR A 63 18.54 -14.87 2.81
N ASN A 64 18.37 -16.01 3.50
CA ASN A 64 18.64 -16.16 4.93
C ASN A 64 17.99 -15.06 5.78
N VAL A 65 16.71 -14.79 5.51
CA VAL A 65 15.96 -13.77 6.23
C VAL A 65 15.79 -14.17 7.68
N LYS A 66 16.27 -13.34 8.60
CA LYS A 66 16.29 -13.63 10.05
C LYS A 66 15.35 -12.73 10.81
N ARG A 67 14.84 -13.26 11.91
CA ARG A 67 14.17 -12.46 12.95
C ARG A 67 15.22 -12.00 13.95
N GLY A 68 15.36 -10.71 14.13
CA GLY A 68 16.32 -10.12 15.06
C GLY A 68 16.85 -8.80 14.51
N LEU A 69 17.58 -8.07 15.34
CA LEU A 69 17.98 -6.71 14.98
C LEU A 69 19.37 -6.65 14.34
N ARG A 70 20.27 -7.56 14.73
CA ARG A 70 21.66 -7.56 14.26
C ARG A 70 22.25 -8.97 14.21
N ASN A 71 23.24 -9.16 13.34
CA ASN A 71 24.14 -10.31 13.34
C ASN A 71 25.14 -10.21 14.50
N ALA A 72 25.85 -11.33 14.78
CA ALA A 72 26.86 -11.38 15.85
C ALA A 72 28.05 -10.41 15.61
N ASP A 73 28.35 -10.09 14.36
CA ASP A 73 29.36 -9.12 13.93
C ASP A 73 28.90 -7.65 13.99
N GLY A 74 27.69 -7.40 14.49
CA GLY A 74 27.10 -6.06 14.60
C GLY A 74 26.48 -5.51 13.32
N THR A 75 26.52 -6.25 12.19
CA THR A 75 25.87 -5.86 10.94
C THR A 75 24.35 -5.98 11.03
N GLY A 76 23.63 -5.25 10.18
CA GLY A 76 22.19 -5.39 10.06
C GLY A 76 21.79 -6.76 9.54
N VAL A 77 20.64 -7.25 10.00
CA VAL A 77 20.04 -8.48 9.47
C VAL A 77 19.03 -8.16 8.38
N MET A 78 18.85 -9.07 7.44
CA MET A 78 17.74 -8.99 6.50
C MET A 78 16.45 -9.43 7.20
N ALA A 79 15.63 -8.46 7.60
CA ALA A 79 14.41 -8.71 8.36
C ALA A 79 13.18 -9.02 7.47
N GLY A 80 13.25 -8.76 6.17
CA GLY A 80 12.17 -9.00 5.22
C GLY A 80 12.62 -8.86 3.79
N LEU A 81 11.72 -9.18 2.88
CA LEU A 81 11.90 -9.02 1.44
C LEU A 81 10.79 -8.16 0.87
N THR A 82 11.12 -7.36 -0.12
CA THR A 82 10.16 -6.58 -0.89
C THR A 82 10.53 -6.62 -2.37
N ARG A 83 9.52 -6.60 -3.24
CA ARG A 83 9.69 -6.37 -4.68
C ARG A 83 9.25 -4.95 -5.08
N ILE A 84 8.81 -4.15 -4.12
CA ILE A 84 8.19 -2.86 -4.38
C ILE A 84 9.24 -1.80 -4.63
N CYS A 85 10.26 -1.75 -3.78
CA CYS A 85 11.33 -0.76 -3.93
C CYS A 85 12.69 -1.33 -3.57
N ASN A 86 13.72 -0.70 -4.11
CA ASN A 86 15.10 -0.97 -3.74
C ASN A 86 15.83 0.35 -3.50
N VAL A 87 16.53 0.43 -2.36
CA VAL A 87 17.40 1.55 -2.02
C VAL A 87 18.84 1.05 -2.09
N HIS A 88 19.59 1.61 -3.00
CA HIS A 88 21.00 1.33 -3.17
C HIS A 88 21.81 2.54 -2.73
N GLY A 89 22.89 2.35 -2.00
CA GLY A 89 23.75 3.46 -1.50
C GLY A 89 25.15 3.00 -1.13
N TYR A 90 25.45 1.72 -1.29
CA TYR A 90 26.79 1.17 -1.10
C TYR A 90 26.97 -0.16 -1.84
N LEU A 91 28.19 -0.47 -2.15
CA LEU A 91 28.63 -1.76 -2.66
C LEU A 91 29.39 -2.52 -1.57
N VAL A 92 29.35 -3.83 -1.62
CA VAL A 92 30.22 -4.69 -0.80
C VAL A 92 31.33 -5.18 -1.69
N ASN A 93 32.55 -4.72 -1.43
CA ASN A 93 33.74 -5.15 -2.12
C ASN A 93 34.70 -5.82 -1.13
N GLU A 94 35.07 -7.07 -1.38
CA GLU A 94 35.99 -7.89 -0.53
C GLU A 94 35.57 -7.91 0.97
N GLY A 95 34.25 -7.81 1.25
CA GLY A 95 33.71 -7.77 2.61
C GLY A 95 33.60 -6.38 3.23
N GLU A 96 34.12 -5.34 2.58
CA GLU A 96 34.02 -3.96 3.01
C GLU A 96 32.88 -3.22 2.31
N LYS A 97 32.20 -2.32 3.04
CA LYS A 97 31.15 -1.47 2.48
C LYS A 97 31.78 -0.21 1.90
N VAL A 98 31.69 -0.07 0.59
CA VAL A 98 32.14 1.12 -0.14
C VAL A 98 30.91 1.96 -0.48
N PRO A 99 30.85 3.25 -0.09
CA PRO A 99 29.76 4.13 -0.50
C PRO A 99 29.62 4.20 -2.02
N ASP A 100 28.38 4.20 -2.49
CA ASP A 100 28.04 4.36 -3.90
C ASP A 100 26.95 5.43 -4.05
N GLU A 101 26.71 5.90 -5.27
CA GLU A 101 25.66 6.88 -5.52
C GLU A 101 24.30 6.31 -5.09
N GLY A 102 23.57 7.11 -4.29
CA GLY A 102 22.24 6.72 -3.82
C GLY A 102 21.26 6.57 -4.98
N LYS A 103 20.65 5.38 -5.08
CA LYS A 103 19.67 5.07 -6.10
C LYS A 103 18.41 4.47 -5.47
N LEU A 104 17.24 5.04 -5.79
CA LEU A 104 15.95 4.53 -5.40
C LEU A 104 15.21 4.05 -6.64
N THR A 105 14.76 2.81 -6.62
CA THR A 105 13.90 2.28 -7.69
C THR A 105 12.57 1.82 -7.13
N TYR A 106 11.50 2.08 -7.89
CA TYR A 106 10.16 1.55 -7.65
C TYR A 106 9.83 0.50 -8.72
N ARG A 107 9.60 -0.75 -8.29
CA ARG A 107 9.34 -1.87 -9.20
C ARG A 107 10.39 -1.99 -10.33
N GLY A 108 11.65 -1.63 -10.03
CA GLY A 108 12.77 -1.68 -10.97
C GLY A 108 13.00 -0.39 -11.79
N ILE A 109 12.07 0.56 -11.75
CA ILE A 109 12.18 1.85 -12.46
C ILE A 109 12.83 2.87 -11.53
N ASP A 110 13.81 3.64 -12.05
CA ASP A 110 14.45 4.71 -11.30
C ASP A 110 13.46 5.85 -11.02
N VAL A 111 13.40 6.28 -9.77
CA VAL A 111 12.51 7.39 -9.36
C VAL A 111 12.83 8.68 -10.13
N LYS A 112 14.11 8.92 -10.47
CA LYS A 112 14.50 10.08 -11.28
C LYS A 112 13.83 10.06 -12.65
N GLU A 113 13.77 8.90 -13.32
CA GLU A 113 13.12 8.73 -14.63
C GLU A 113 11.62 9.05 -14.56
N ILE A 114 10.96 8.61 -13.47
CA ILE A 114 9.53 8.90 -13.24
C ILE A 114 9.30 10.40 -13.07
N ILE A 115 10.15 11.07 -12.27
CA ILE A 115 10.06 12.51 -12.02
C ILE A 115 10.31 13.30 -13.30
N GLU A 116 11.36 12.97 -14.04
CA GLU A 116 11.70 13.61 -15.31
C GLU A 116 10.59 13.43 -16.37
N GLY A 117 9.98 12.25 -16.41
CA GLY A 117 8.82 11.99 -17.28
C GLY A 117 7.65 12.90 -16.93
N ALA A 118 7.28 12.96 -15.66
CA ALA A 118 6.19 13.81 -15.18
C ALA A 118 6.46 15.32 -15.42
N GLN A 119 7.70 15.78 -15.18
CA GLN A 119 8.10 17.16 -15.43
C GLN A 119 8.05 17.53 -16.91
N ARG A 120 8.51 16.63 -17.78
CA ARG A 120 8.50 16.83 -19.24
C ARG A 120 7.09 17.00 -19.79
N GLU A 121 6.13 16.29 -19.21
CA GLU A 121 4.72 16.34 -19.59
C GLU A 121 3.92 17.38 -18.77
N ASN A 122 4.57 18.11 -17.86
CA ASN A 122 3.96 19.10 -16.97
C ASN A 122 2.72 18.55 -16.22
N ARG A 123 2.85 17.36 -15.65
CA ARG A 123 1.78 16.66 -14.91
C ARG A 123 2.23 16.18 -13.54
N PHE A 124 1.28 15.86 -12.70
CA PHE A 124 1.53 15.18 -11.44
C PHE A 124 1.57 13.66 -11.66
N ALA A 125 2.50 12.96 -10.97
CA ALA A 125 2.71 11.53 -11.11
C ALA A 125 2.18 10.72 -9.93
N TYR A 126 1.42 11.31 -9.00
CA TYR A 126 1.02 10.63 -7.76
C TYR A 126 0.24 9.34 -8.03
N GLU A 127 -0.82 9.39 -8.79
CA GLU A 127 -1.68 8.25 -9.09
C GLU A 127 -0.96 7.19 -9.92
N GLU A 128 -0.07 7.61 -10.81
CA GLU A 128 0.78 6.72 -11.61
C GLU A 128 1.78 5.97 -10.73
N VAL A 129 2.39 6.65 -9.76
CA VAL A 129 3.30 6.02 -8.79
C VAL A 129 2.53 5.07 -7.89
N VAL A 130 1.35 5.44 -7.41
CA VAL A 130 0.49 4.55 -6.62
C VAL A 130 0.18 3.28 -7.42
N TRP A 131 -0.21 3.42 -8.68
CA TRP A 131 -0.46 2.28 -9.57
C TRP A 131 0.78 1.40 -9.70
N LEU A 132 1.94 1.99 -9.99
CA LEU A 132 3.20 1.27 -10.15
C LEU A 132 3.54 0.45 -8.89
N LEU A 133 3.42 1.06 -7.72
CA LEU A 133 3.72 0.39 -6.44
C LEU A 133 2.78 -0.78 -6.17
N LEU A 134 1.49 -0.64 -6.46
CA LEU A 134 0.48 -1.67 -6.22
C LEU A 134 0.52 -2.80 -7.25
N PHE A 135 0.60 -2.45 -8.55
CA PHE A 135 0.40 -3.41 -9.63
C PHE A 135 1.70 -3.82 -10.35
N GLY A 136 2.83 -3.17 -10.07
CA GLY A 136 4.15 -3.61 -10.52
C GLY A 136 4.57 -3.12 -11.89
N THR A 137 3.70 -2.48 -12.65
CA THR A 137 3.96 -1.90 -13.98
C THR A 137 3.38 -0.50 -14.08
N LEU A 138 3.90 0.32 -15.00
CA LEU A 138 3.28 1.61 -15.30
C LEU A 138 1.91 1.40 -15.95
N PRO A 139 0.94 2.26 -15.63
CA PRO A 139 -0.39 2.16 -16.24
C PRO A 139 -0.38 2.65 -17.68
N THR A 140 -1.24 2.07 -18.50
CA THR A 140 -1.63 2.72 -19.76
C THR A 140 -2.49 3.96 -19.48
N ALA A 141 -2.60 4.88 -20.43
CA ALA A 141 -3.42 6.09 -20.28
C ALA A 141 -4.87 5.77 -19.85
N LYS A 142 -5.46 4.74 -20.44
CA LYS A 142 -6.83 4.28 -20.12
C LYS A 142 -6.93 3.72 -18.68
N GLN A 143 -5.92 2.95 -18.26
CA GLN A 143 -5.87 2.42 -16.89
C GLN A 143 -5.70 3.53 -15.86
N LEU A 144 -4.83 4.50 -16.14
CA LEU A 144 -4.62 5.64 -15.27
C LEU A 144 -5.89 6.49 -15.13
N GLU A 145 -6.55 6.79 -16.24
CA GLU A 145 -7.82 7.52 -16.24
C GLU A 145 -8.91 6.80 -15.43
N GLY A 146 -9.08 5.50 -15.65
CA GLY A 146 -10.03 4.68 -14.89
C GLY A 146 -9.72 4.65 -13.40
N PHE A 147 -8.43 4.51 -13.05
CA PHE A 147 -7.98 4.52 -11.66
C PHE A 147 -8.20 5.87 -10.98
N MET A 148 -7.88 6.98 -11.65
CA MET A 148 -8.15 8.32 -11.15
C MET A 148 -9.64 8.56 -10.92
N ASN A 149 -10.50 8.14 -11.85
CA ASN A 149 -11.95 8.25 -11.72
C ASN A 149 -12.47 7.45 -10.53
N LEU A 150 -11.93 6.23 -10.33
CA LEU A 150 -12.25 5.40 -9.17
C LEU A 150 -11.84 6.10 -7.86
N LEU A 151 -10.59 6.57 -7.75
CA LEU A 151 -10.11 7.27 -6.56
C LEU A 151 -10.94 8.53 -6.28
N ASN A 152 -11.28 9.31 -7.31
CA ASN A 152 -12.09 10.52 -7.18
C ASN A 152 -13.48 10.21 -6.62
N SER A 153 -14.05 9.06 -6.96
CA SER A 153 -15.36 8.66 -6.46
C SER A 153 -15.40 8.36 -4.95
N PHE A 154 -14.24 8.18 -4.32
CA PHE A 154 -14.12 7.94 -2.87
C PHE A 154 -13.63 9.17 -2.10
N ARG A 155 -13.47 10.33 -2.75
CA ARG A 155 -12.95 11.54 -2.10
C ARG A 155 -14.03 12.38 -1.39
N GLU A 156 -15.29 12.02 -1.51
CA GLU A 156 -16.36 12.70 -0.80
C GLU A 156 -16.21 12.51 0.71
N LEU A 157 -16.27 13.62 1.42
CA LEU A 157 -16.21 13.61 2.87
C LEU A 157 -17.64 13.46 3.44
N PRO A 158 -17.80 12.83 4.60
CA PRO A 158 -19.08 12.79 5.29
C PRO A 158 -19.61 14.20 5.57
N ASP A 159 -20.93 14.34 5.63
CA ASP A 159 -21.59 15.60 5.98
C ASP A 159 -21.03 16.17 7.29
N TYR A 160 -20.83 17.47 7.32
CA TYR A 160 -20.29 18.22 8.47
C TYR A 160 -18.85 17.80 8.90
N PHE A 161 -18.18 16.89 8.21
CA PHE A 161 -16.84 16.43 8.60
C PHE A 161 -15.85 17.59 8.71
N ALA A 162 -15.86 18.51 7.76
CA ALA A 162 -14.98 19.68 7.79
C ALA A 162 -15.26 20.58 9.00
N GLU A 163 -16.53 20.77 9.35
CA GLU A 163 -16.93 21.58 10.49
C GLU A 163 -16.50 20.92 11.81
N ASP A 164 -16.75 19.64 11.97
CA ASP A 164 -16.47 18.91 13.20
C ASP A 164 -14.98 18.71 13.42
N MET A 165 -14.23 18.37 12.37
CA MET A 165 -12.83 18.05 12.49
C MET A 165 -11.89 19.25 12.34
N ILE A 166 -12.29 20.31 11.64
CA ILE A 166 -11.43 21.45 11.37
C ILE A 166 -11.87 22.67 12.19
N ILE A 167 -13.13 23.08 12.11
CA ILE A 167 -13.62 24.33 12.69
C ILE A 167 -13.83 24.20 14.20
N LYS A 168 -14.57 23.16 14.64
CA LYS A 168 -14.91 22.97 16.06
C LYS A 168 -13.73 22.52 16.94
N ALA A 169 -12.68 21.97 16.35
CA ALA A 169 -11.51 21.49 17.09
C ALA A 169 -10.18 22.01 16.49
N PRO A 170 -9.95 23.32 16.47
CA PRO A 170 -8.72 23.88 15.89
C PRO A 170 -7.48 23.38 16.65
N SER A 171 -6.38 23.21 15.94
CA SER A 171 -5.09 22.83 16.51
C SER A 171 -3.94 23.48 15.71
N PRO A 172 -2.94 24.04 16.37
CA PRO A 172 -1.74 24.53 15.70
C PRO A 172 -0.88 23.38 15.13
N ASN A 173 -1.07 22.16 15.61
CA ASN A 173 -0.36 20.98 15.11
C ASN A 173 -1.13 20.33 13.97
N VAL A 174 -0.80 20.73 12.73
CA VAL A 174 -1.45 20.27 11.50
C VAL A 174 -1.29 18.75 11.31
N MET A 175 -0.12 18.19 11.60
CA MET A 175 0.13 16.75 11.44
C MET A 175 -0.73 15.91 12.37
N ASN A 176 -0.83 16.30 13.65
CA ASN A 176 -1.72 15.66 14.60
C ASN A 176 -3.18 15.72 14.14
N LYS A 177 -3.58 16.89 13.61
CA LYS A 177 -4.93 17.11 13.08
C LYS A 177 -5.24 16.17 11.92
N LEU A 178 -4.34 16.06 10.94
CA LEU A 178 -4.48 15.16 9.81
C LEU A 178 -4.59 13.69 10.26
N ALA A 179 -3.72 13.26 11.17
CA ALA A 179 -3.76 11.90 11.70
C ALA A 179 -5.11 11.58 12.38
N ARG A 180 -5.61 12.51 13.20
CA ARG A 180 -6.93 12.35 13.85
C ARG A 180 -8.07 12.33 12.82
N SER A 181 -7.99 13.16 11.78
CA SER A 181 -8.99 13.20 10.71
C SER A 181 -9.04 11.89 9.94
N VAL A 182 -7.89 11.28 9.64
CA VAL A 182 -7.83 9.96 9.00
C VAL A 182 -8.45 8.88 9.88
N LEU A 183 -8.15 8.88 11.20
CA LEU A 183 -8.75 7.93 12.13
C LEU A 183 -10.27 8.13 12.26
N ALA A 184 -10.74 9.37 12.25
CA ALA A 184 -12.17 9.67 12.27
C ALA A 184 -12.89 9.20 11.01
N LEU A 185 -12.30 9.41 9.83
CA LEU A 185 -12.83 8.89 8.56
C LEU A 185 -12.91 7.37 8.56
N TYR A 186 -11.89 6.69 9.10
CA TYR A 186 -11.92 5.23 9.23
C TYR A 186 -13.11 4.75 10.07
N SER A 187 -13.39 5.44 11.18
CA SER A 187 -14.56 5.14 12.04
C SER A 187 -15.88 5.39 11.31
N CYS A 188 -15.98 6.48 10.56
CA CYS A 188 -17.18 6.81 9.78
C CYS A 188 -17.46 5.76 8.69
N LEU A 189 -16.43 5.28 7.98
CA LEU A 189 -16.57 4.26 6.96
C LEU A 189 -17.10 2.92 7.51
N LEU A 190 -16.80 2.60 8.77
CA LEU A 190 -17.33 1.41 9.43
C LEU A 190 -18.76 1.62 10.00
N TYR A 191 -19.17 2.87 10.25
CA TYR A 191 -20.45 3.19 10.90
C TYR A 191 -21.57 3.48 9.91
N THR A 192 -21.29 3.96 8.71
CA THR A 192 -22.33 4.22 7.69
C THR A 192 -23.03 2.96 7.21
N SER A 193 -22.42 1.79 7.40
CA SER A 193 -23.08 0.50 7.16
C SER A 193 -24.01 0.02 8.28
N ARG A 194 -24.12 0.75 9.42
CA ARG A 194 -24.94 0.34 10.58
C ARG A 194 -26.03 1.34 10.99
N CYS A 195 -26.14 2.47 10.32
CA CYS A 195 -27.08 3.54 10.67
C CYS A 195 -28.11 3.83 9.56
N VAL A 196 -28.47 2.83 8.75
CA VAL A 196 -29.67 2.90 7.89
C VAL A 196 -30.57 1.72 8.23
#